data_1f68bd702c5f261e116c62e86947d87a
#
_entry.id   1f68bd702c5f261e116c62e86947d87a
#
_cell.length_a   1.000
_cell.length_b   1.000
_cell.length_c   1.000
_cell.angle_alpha   90.00
_cell.angle_beta   90.00
_cell.angle_gamma   90.00
#
_symmetry.space_group_name_H-M   'P 1'
#
loop_
_entity.id
_entity.type
_entity.pdbx_description
1 polymer ?
#
loop_
_entity_poly.entity_id
_entity_poly.type
_entity_poly.pdbx_seq_one_letter_code
_entity_poly.pdbx_strand_id
1 'polypeptide(L)'
;MMSDSGARGSMDQIKQLAGMRGLLANTAGKTLEMPIRANYREGLNILEYFISSRGARKGLTDTALRTADSGYLTRRLVDVSQEVIIREEDCHATEVSSSARSAKATLPSKASPSV
;
A
#
# COMPACT_ATOMS: atom_id res chain seq x y z
N MET A 1 -16.25 -2.97 -13.35
CA MET A 1 -16.98 -3.78 -12.34
C MET A 1 -16.06 -4.29 -11.24
N MET A 2 -15.12 -5.22 -11.47
CA MET A 2 -14.29 -5.76 -10.36
C MET A 2 -13.41 -4.71 -9.67
N SER A 3 -12.87 -3.77 -10.43
CA SER A 3 -12.08 -2.65 -9.90
C SER A 3 -12.94 -1.65 -9.15
N ASP A 4 -14.14 -1.34 -9.64
CA ASP A 4 -15.05 -0.37 -9.01
C ASP A 4 -15.66 -0.91 -7.71
N SER A 5 -15.89 -2.21 -7.65
CA SER A 5 -16.37 -2.88 -6.43
C SER A 5 -15.28 -3.11 -5.38
N GLY A 6 -14.00 -2.84 -5.71
CA GLY A 6 -12.86 -3.10 -4.83
C GLY A 6 -12.51 -4.58 -4.65
N ALA A 7 -13.17 -5.49 -5.37
CA ALA A 7 -12.95 -6.91 -5.22
C ALA A 7 -11.56 -7.35 -5.69
N ARG A 8 -11.11 -6.82 -6.82
CA ARG A 8 -9.79 -7.11 -7.37
C ARG A 8 -9.33 -6.07 -8.37
N GLY A 9 -8.03 -5.79 -8.34
CA GLY A 9 -7.40 -4.82 -9.22
C GLY A 9 -7.64 -3.37 -8.81
N SER A 10 -6.87 -2.50 -9.40
CA SER A 10 -7.03 -1.05 -9.25
C SER A 10 -7.21 -0.39 -10.60
N MET A 11 -7.76 0.81 -10.60
CA MET A 11 -7.90 1.61 -11.83
C MET A 11 -6.55 1.89 -12.48
N ASP A 12 -5.50 2.05 -11.69
CA ASP A 12 -4.14 2.28 -12.21
C ASP A 12 -3.59 1.08 -12.98
N GLN A 13 -3.90 -0.13 -12.54
CA GLN A 13 -3.54 -1.35 -13.28
C GLN A 13 -4.27 -1.42 -14.63
N ILE A 14 -5.52 -1.02 -14.69
CA ILE A 14 -6.30 -0.97 -15.94
C ILE A 14 -5.72 0.09 -16.89
N LYS A 15 -5.34 1.25 -16.38
CA LYS A 15 -4.68 2.30 -17.18
C LYS A 15 -3.36 1.81 -17.79
N GLN A 16 -2.59 1.00 -17.07
CA GLN A 16 -1.35 0.43 -17.59
C GLN A 16 -1.58 -0.61 -18.69
N LEU A 17 -2.72 -1.28 -18.68
CA LEU A 17 -3.08 -2.28 -19.70
C LEU A 17 -3.62 -1.65 -20.99
N ALA A 18 -4.46 -0.63 -20.87
CA ALA A 18 -5.22 -0.06 -21.99
C ALA A 18 -4.83 1.38 -22.36
N GLY A 19 -4.17 2.08 -21.47
CA GLY A 19 -3.77 3.48 -21.66
C GLY A 19 -2.27 3.63 -21.87
N MET A 20 -1.62 4.34 -20.96
CA MET A 20 -0.18 4.57 -20.94
C MET A 20 0.38 4.17 -19.59
N ARG A 21 1.53 3.51 -19.57
CA ARG A 21 2.16 3.10 -18.32
C ARG A 21 2.67 4.30 -17.50
N GLY A 22 3.21 5.31 -18.16
CA GLY A 22 3.63 6.57 -17.56
C GLY A 22 5.01 6.52 -16.90
N LEU A 23 5.17 7.31 -15.87
CA LEU A 23 6.45 7.46 -15.15
C LEU A 23 6.69 6.29 -14.19
N LEU A 24 7.91 5.80 -14.18
CA LEU A 24 8.34 4.74 -13.27
C LEU A 24 9.30 5.27 -12.23
N ALA A 25 9.27 4.67 -11.05
CA ALA A 25 10.24 4.93 -10.01
C ALA A 25 11.48 4.03 -10.18
N ASN A 26 12.65 4.59 -9.97
CA ASN A 26 13.90 3.83 -9.89
C ASN A 26 13.92 2.99 -8.59
N THR A 27 14.88 2.07 -8.48
CA THR A 27 15.13 1.28 -7.27
C THR A 27 15.34 2.12 -6.02
N ALA A 28 15.91 3.32 -6.16
CA ALA A 28 16.08 4.29 -5.08
C ALA A 28 14.80 5.08 -4.71
N GLY A 29 13.69 4.89 -5.45
CA GLY A 29 12.45 5.62 -5.22
C GLY A 29 12.32 6.95 -5.97
N LYS A 30 13.37 7.38 -6.70
CA LYS A 30 13.31 8.58 -7.54
C LYS A 30 12.57 8.27 -8.84
N THR A 31 11.68 9.15 -9.25
CA THR A 31 10.96 9.04 -10.53
C THR A 31 11.93 9.25 -11.70
N LEU A 32 11.84 8.37 -12.68
CA LEU A 32 12.59 8.51 -13.93
C LEU A 32 11.93 9.56 -14.82
N GLU A 33 12.72 10.40 -15.42
CA GLU A 33 12.26 11.49 -16.30
C GLU A 33 11.68 10.97 -17.63
N MET A 34 12.06 9.74 -18.01
CA MET A 34 11.61 9.12 -19.24
C MET A 34 10.29 8.38 -19.06
N PRO A 35 9.17 8.90 -19.59
CA PRO A 35 7.88 8.25 -19.47
C PRO A 35 7.78 7.07 -20.45
N ILE A 36 7.13 6.00 -20.03
CA ILE A 36 6.74 4.90 -20.91
C ILE A 36 5.39 5.23 -21.51
N ARG A 37 5.35 5.49 -22.82
CA ARG A 37 4.14 5.85 -23.55
C ARG A 37 3.33 4.63 -23.99
N ALA A 38 3.98 3.48 -24.15
CA ALA A 38 3.34 2.24 -24.52
C ALA A 38 2.56 1.63 -23.36
N ASN A 39 1.55 0.85 -23.69
CA ASN A 39 0.82 0.01 -22.75
C ASN A 39 1.26 -1.46 -22.85
N TYR A 40 0.82 -2.29 -21.93
CA TYR A 40 1.15 -3.72 -21.97
C TYR A 40 0.54 -4.47 -23.14
N ARG A 41 -0.57 -3.99 -23.69
CA ARG A 41 -1.22 -4.62 -24.83
C ARG A 41 -0.43 -4.43 -26.13
N GLU A 42 0.14 -3.25 -26.33
CA GLU A 42 0.97 -2.93 -27.50
C GLU A 42 2.36 -3.57 -27.40
N GLY A 43 2.82 -3.78 -26.19
CA GLY A 43 4.18 -4.21 -25.90
C GLY A 43 5.13 -3.04 -25.66
N LEU A 44 6.19 -3.33 -24.94
CA LEU A 44 7.21 -2.35 -24.56
C LEU A 44 8.43 -2.47 -25.46
N ASN A 45 9.12 -1.35 -25.69
CA ASN A 45 10.43 -1.35 -26.31
C ASN A 45 11.45 -2.00 -25.36
N ILE A 46 12.57 -2.46 -25.89
CA ILE A 46 13.62 -3.15 -25.12
C ILE A 46 14.10 -2.31 -23.93
N LEU A 47 14.31 -1.01 -24.14
CA LEU A 47 14.71 -0.10 -23.08
C LEU A 47 13.63 0.07 -22.01
N GLU A 48 12.39 0.26 -22.44
CA GLU A 48 11.22 0.39 -21.55
C GLU A 48 10.98 -0.90 -20.75
N TYR A 49 11.17 -2.04 -21.38
CA TYR A 49 11.08 -3.35 -20.72
C TYR A 49 12.16 -3.51 -19.65
N PHE A 50 13.40 -3.13 -19.96
CA PHE A 50 14.49 -3.20 -18.99
C PHE A 50 14.22 -2.33 -17.75
N ILE A 51 13.78 -1.10 -17.96
CA ILE A 51 13.39 -0.19 -16.87
C ILE A 51 12.25 -0.80 -16.05
N SER A 52 11.26 -1.36 -16.73
CA SER A 52 10.11 -2.01 -16.10
C SER A 52 10.48 -3.21 -15.24
N SER A 53 11.43 -4.02 -15.69
CA SER A 53 11.89 -5.20 -14.95
C SER A 53 12.58 -4.83 -13.64
N ARG A 54 13.31 -3.72 -13.60
CA ARG A 54 13.91 -3.18 -12.36
C ARG A 54 12.86 -2.75 -11.35
N GLY A 55 11.79 -2.10 -11.81
CA GLY A 55 10.66 -1.72 -10.97
C GLY A 55 9.91 -2.93 -10.42
N ALA A 56 9.70 -3.96 -11.23
CA ALA A 56 9.07 -5.20 -10.80
C ALA A 56 9.89 -5.91 -9.72
N ARG A 57 11.21 -6.00 -9.89
CA ARG A 57 12.11 -6.56 -8.87
C ARG A 57 12.03 -5.81 -7.55
N LYS A 58 12.02 -4.48 -7.60
CA LYS A 58 11.84 -3.65 -6.41
C LYS A 58 10.50 -3.96 -5.72
N GLY A 59 9.42 -4.05 -6.48
CA GLY A 59 8.10 -4.39 -5.94
C GLY A 59 8.07 -5.74 -5.21
N LEU A 60 8.69 -6.76 -5.78
CA LEU A 60 8.82 -8.08 -5.13
C LEU A 60 9.62 -8.00 -3.83
N THR A 61 10.73 -7.29 -3.82
CA THR A 61 11.57 -7.11 -2.63
C THR A 61 10.84 -6.33 -1.54
N ASP A 62 10.18 -5.24 -1.89
CA ASP A 62 9.42 -4.41 -0.94
C ASP A 62 8.27 -5.21 -0.32
N THR A 63 7.59 -6.05 -1.09
CA THR A 63 6.51 -6.92 -0.58
C THR A 63 7.06 -7.91 0.44
N ALA A 64 8.18 -8.56 0.15
CA ALA A 64 8.80 -9.53 1.05
C ALA A 64 9.22 -8.87 2.39
N LEU A 65 9.79 -7.67 2.35
CA LEU A 65 10.19 -6.94 3.56
C LEU A 65 8.99 -6.47 4.38
N ARG A 66 7.95 -5.92 3.74
CA ARG A 66 6.74 -5.45 4.44
C ARG A 66 5.97 -6.56 5.12
N THR A 67 6.04 -7.77 4.62
CA THR A 67 5.40 -8.94 5.25
C THR A 67 5.93 -9.18 6.67
N ALA A 68 7.25 -9.05 6.88
CA ALA A 68 7.86 -9.19 8.19
C ALA A 68 7.39 -8.11 9.18
N ASP A 69 7.34 -6.85 8.75
CA ASP A 69 6.87 -5.74 9.57
C ASP A 69 5.39 -5.88 9.95
N SER A 70 4.56 -6.28 8.99
CA SER A 70 3.13 -6.55 9.21
C SER A 70 2.92 -7.70 10.20
N GLY A 71 3.68 -8.79 10.06
CA GLY A 71 3.60 -9.94 10.96
C GLY A 71 4.00 -9.57 12.39
N TYR A 72 5.07 -8.82 12.55
CA TYR A 72 5.51 -8.36 13.87
C TYR A 72 4.51 -7.40 14.53
N LEU A 73 3.94 -6.47 13.76
CA LEU A 73 2.89 -5.57 14.26
C LEU A 73 1.66 -6.36 14.72
N THR A 74 1.20 -7.30 13.89
CA THR A 74 0.04 -8.14 14.20
C THR A 74 0.26 -8.94 15.49
N ARG A 75 1.44 -9.57 15.66
CA ARG A 75 1.78 -10.31 16.86
C ARG A 75 1.69 -9.43 18.10
N ARG A 76 2.28 -8.24 18.07
CA ARG A 76 2.24 -7.30 19.21
C ARG A 76 0.81 -6.86 19.55
N LEU A 77 -0.02 -6.60 18.54
CA LEU A 77 -1.41 -6.24 18.73
C LEU A 77 -2.21 -7.38 19.36
N VAL A 78 -2.01 -8.62 18.92
CA VAL A 78 -2.67 -9.79 19.49
C VAL A 78 -2.24 -10.01 20.93
N ASP A 79 -0.95 -9.91 21.24
CA ASP A 79 -0.41 -10.08 22.60
C ASP A 79 -1.03 -9.06 23.59
N VAL A 80 -1.21 -7.82 23.15
CA VAL A 80 -1.82 -6.77 23.99
C VAL A 80 -3.34 -6.95 24.10
N SER A 81 -4.01 -7.37 23.03
CA SER A 81 -5.47 -7.43 22.97
C SER A 81 -6.07 -8.74 23.52
N GLN A 82 -5.26 -9.79 23.71
CA GLN A 82 -5.75 -11.11 24.14
C GLN A 82 -6.40 -11.09 25.54
N GLU A 83 -6.02 -10.15 26.39
CA GLU A 83 -6.55 -10.01 27.75
C GLU A 83 -7.82 -9.14 27.80
N VAL A 84 -8.17 -8.50 26.68
CA VAL A 84 -9.36 -7.63 26.60
C VAL A 84 -10.61 -8.48 26.41
N ILE A 85 -11.49 -8.45 27.39
CA ILE A 85 -12.77 -9.16 27.38
C ILE A 85 -13.88 -8.14 27.27
N ILE A 86 -14.74 -8.29 26.26
CA ILE A 86 -15.95 -7.49 26.11
C ILE A 86 -17.02 -8.10 27.03
N ARG A 87 -17.50 -7.35 28.02
CA ARG A 87 -18.52 -7.78 28.97
C ARG A 87 -19.92 -7.39 28.57
N GLU A 88 -20.06 -6.30 27.85
CA GLU A 88 -21.34 -5.75 27.37
C GLU A 88 -21.16 -5.35 25.89
N GLU A 89 -22.21 -5.52 25.09
CA GLU A 89 -22.18 -5.13 23.68
C GLU A 89 -22.13 -3.62 23.52
N ASP A 90 -22.94 -2.89 24.31
CA ASP A 90 -22.96 -1.43 24.37
C ASP A 90 -23.27 -0.96 25.78
N CYS A 91 -22.37 -0.26 26.40
CA CYS A 91 -22.58 0.29 27.75
C CYS A 91 -23.33 1.64 27.76
N HIS A 92 -23.77 2.16 26.63
CA HIS A 92 -24.44 3.46 26.44
C HIS A 92 -23.75 4.65 27.11
N ALA A 93 -22.44 4.56 27.33
CA ALA A 93 -21.67 5.62 27.95
C ALA A 93 -21.53 6.82 27.00
N THR A 94 -22.06 7.96 27.42
CA THR A 94 -21.94 9.24 26.69
C THR A 94 -20.60 9.90 26.89
N GLU A 95 -19.89 9.58 27.98
CA GLU A 95 -18.57 10.11 28.30
C GLU A 95 -17.52 9.02 28.21
N VAL A 96 -16.54 9.22 27.30
CA VAL A 96 -15.35 8.40 27.22
C VAL A 96 -14.27 9.00 28.10
N SER A 97 -13.74 8.24 29.06
CA SER A 97 -12.68 8.72 29.94
C SER A 97 -11.46 9.15 29.12
N SER A 98 -10.93 10.33 29.43
CA SER A 98 -9.81 10.95 28.72
C SER A 98 -8.50 10.16 28.78
N SER A 99 -8.39 9.21 29.69
CA SER A 99 -7.22 8.31 29.81
C SER A 99 -7.03 7.41 28.59
N ALA A 100 -8.09 7.04 27.91
CA ALA A 100 -8.02 6.26 26.67
C ALA A 100 -7.46 7.05 25.47
N ARG A 101 -7.42 8.35 25.56
CA ARG A 101 -6.98 9.26 24.50
C ARG A 101 -5.46 9.49 24.47
N SER A 102 -4.73 9.09 25.51
CA SER A 102 -3.27 9.25 25.58
C SER A 102 -2.50 8.22 24.73
N ALA A 103 -3.15 7.16 24.28
CA ALA A 103 -2.58 6.21 23.33
C ALA A 103 -2.85 6.62 21.87
N LYS A 104 -2.73 7.91 21.57
CA LYS A 104 -2.60 8.34 20.18
C LYS A 104 -1.25 7.85 19.69
N ALA A 105 -1.21 6.62 19.22
CA ALA A 105 -0.09 6.13 18.45
C ALA A 105 0.10 7.13 17.31
N THR A 106 1.14 7.92 17.42
CA THR A 106 1.64 8.75 16.33
C THR A 106 2.16 7.77 15.30
N LEU A 107 1.27 7.23 14.49
CA LEU A 107 1.67 6.63 13.23
C LEU A 107 2.38 7.75 12.48
N PRO A 108 3.66 7.59 12.13
CA PRO A 108 4.31 8.55 11.28
C PRO A 108 3.47 8.61 10.01
N SER A 109 2.82 9.74 9.81
CA SER A 109 2.19 10.08 8.54
C SER A 109 3.29 9.98 7.48
N LYS A 110 3.37 8.84 6.80
CA LYS A 110 4.07 8.80 5.52
C LYS A 110 3.27 9.74 4.63
N ALA A 111 3.80 10.92 4.46
CA ALA A 111 3.37 11.80 3.39
C ALA A 111 3.33 10.95 2.12
N SER A 112 2.14 10.77 1.59
CA SER A 112 1.98 10.24 0.24
C SER A 112 2.77 11.18 -0.67
N PRO A 113 3.70 10.69 -1.49
CA PRO A 113 4.28 11.54 -2.51
C PRO A 113 3.12 11.95 -3.42
N SER A 114 2.78 13.22 -3.37
CA SER A 114 1.95 13.83 -4.40
C SER A 114 2.62 13.59 -5.74
N VAL A 115 1.86 13.03 -6.65
CA VAL A 115 2.15 12.88 -8.08
C VAL A 115 2.40 14.24 -8.71
#